data_b065830e57c281beeb1755b41b6c6863
#
_entry.id   b065830e57c281beeb1755b41b6c6863
#
_cell.length_a   1.000
_cell.length_b   1.000
_cell.length_c   1.000
_cell.angle_alpha   90.00
_cell.angle_beta   90.00
_cell.angle_gamma   90.00
#
_symmetry.space_group_name_H-M   'P 1'
#
loop_
_entity.id
_entity.type
_entity.pdbx_description
1 polymer ?
#
loop_
_entity_poly.entity_id
_entity_poly.type
_entity_poly.pdbx_seq_one_letter_code
_entity_poly.pdbx_strand_id
1 'polypeptide(L)'
;MRELPVITVVALAIALLLKTFLVQLFVIPSGSMQNTIDIGDRVVVDKFTPWLGSQPQRGDVVVFKDPGGWLEAGPQNASDGPVLRGVKDAFSFVGLLPSDNKQDLIKRVIGIGGDTVACCDGRGRVTVNGVAVDESYLAPGNVPSQRPFNVTVPSGRLWVMGDHRDVSADSRYHMSDPGHGTVPLANVVGRAVAIAWPLSHIQRLGAPTSLSSLPAAAGLGDGQQFAGRNPLPAQQPRTVGVLGIVPIPVRRWRASLRRGLPTG
;
A
#
# COMPACT_ATOMS: atom_id res chain seq x y z
N MET A 1 -43.44 -19.74 4.61
CA MET A 1 -43.07 -18.47 5.28
C MET A 1 -41.77 -18.54 6.12
N ARG A 2 -41.20 -19.71 6.36
CA ARG A 2 -39.91 -19.85 7.09
C ARG A 2 -38.65 -19.52 6.25
N GLU A 3 -38.79 -19.48 4.93
CA GLU A 3 -37.66 -19.25 4.00
C GLU A 3 -37.30 -17.77 3.82
N LEU A 4 -38.29 -16.88 3.98
CA LEU A 4 -38.08 -15.44 3.86
C LEU A 4 -36.98 -14.91 4.82
N PRO A 5 -37.00 -15.22 6.14
CA PRO A 5 -35.97 -14.73 7.05
C PRO A 5 -34.58 -15.30 6.74
N VAL A 6 -34.51 -16.55 6.28
CA VAL A 6 -33.24 -17.17 5.89
C VAL A 6 -32.65 -16.48 4.66
N ILE A 7 -33.46 -16.24 3.63
CA ILE A 7 -33.03 -15.54 2.41
C ILE A 7 -32.58 -14.11 2.75
N THR A 8 -33.32 -13.42 3.63
CA THR A 8 -32.95 -12.06 4.07
C THR A 8 -31.61 -12.05 4.80
N VAL A 9 -31.39 -13.00 5.73
CA VAL A 9 -30.11 -13.11 6.46
C VAL A 9 -28.96 -13.43 5.53
N VAL A 10 -29.13 -14.36 4.58
CA VAL A 10 -28.11 -14.73 3.60
C VAL A 10 -27.79 -13.54 2.68
N ALA A 11 -28.82 -12.85 2.17
CA ALA A 11 -28.63 -11.67 1.33
C ALA A 11 -27.90 -10.55 2.09
N LEU A 12 -28.25 -10.32 3.36
CA LEU A 12 -27.58 -9.34 4.19
C LEU A 12 -26.13 -9.73 4.46
N ALA A 13 -25.85 -11.00 4.76
CA ALA A 13 -24.50 -11.51 4.96
C ALA A 13 -23.64 -11.35 3.69
N ILE A 14 -24.18 -11.69 2.51
CA ILE A 14 -23.48 -11.49 1.23
C ILE A 14 -23.24 -9.99 0.99
N ALA A 15 -24.23 -9.14 1.21
CA ALA A 15 -24.08 -7.69 1.04
C ALA A 15 -23.01 -7.10 1.97
N LEU A 16 -22.95 -7.56 3.23
CA LEU A 16 -21.92 -7.15 4.19
C LEU A 16 -20.54 -7.66 3.78
N LEU A 17 -20.42 -8.90 3.33
CA LEU A 17 -19.16 -9.43 2.80
C LEU A 17 -18.69 -8.63 1.60
N LEU A 18 -19.55 -8.41 0.61
CA LEU A 18 -19.21 -7.62 -0.57
C LEU A 18 -18.77 -6.20 -0.18
N LYS A 19 -19.53 -5.53 0.71
CA LYS A 19 -19.19 -4.19 1.20
C LYS A 19 -17.83 -4.17 1.89
N THR A 20 -17.54 -5.15 2.74
CA THR A 20 -16.30 -5.19 3.54
C THR A 20 -15.06 -5.44 2.69
N PHE A 21 -15.18 -6.28 1.66
CA PHE A 21 -14.03 -6.68 0.84
C PHE A 21 -13.84 -5.83 -0.42
N LEU A 22 -14.90 -5.23 -0.96
CA LEU A 22 -14.83 -4.57 -2.27
C LEU A 22 -14.59 -3.06 -2.16
N VAL A 23 -15.24 -2.39 -1.20
CA VAL A 23 -15.28 -0.93 -1.14
C VAL A 23 -15.18 -0.45 0.30
N GLN A 24 -14.33 0.56 0.52
CA GLN A 24 -14.16 1.20 1.82
C GLN A 24 -14.32 2.72 1.69
N LEU A 25 -14.99 3.34 2.68
CA LEU A 25 -15.09 4.80 2.78
C LEU A 25 -13.99 5.31 3.71
N PHE A 26 -13.25 6.31 3.24
CA PHE A 26 -12.26 7.05 4.01
C PHE A 26 -12.66 8.49 4.18
N VAL A 27 -12.50 9.04 5.39
CA VAL A 27 -12.60 10.48 5.65
C VAL A 27 -11.23 11.10 5.46
N ILE A 28 -11.16 12.21 4.75
CA ILE A 28 -9.90 12.88 4.43
C ILE A 28 -9.57 13.91 5.52
N PRO A 29 -8.49 13.70 6.30
CA PRO A 29 -8.14 14.58 7.41
C PRO A 29 -7.22 15.74 7.01
N SER A 30 -6.57 15.69 5.83
CA SER A 30 -5.51 16.62 5.44
C SER A 30 -5.78 17.30 4.12
N GLY A 31 -5.21 18.51 3.95
CA GLY A 31 -5.36 19.30 2.73
C GLY A 31 -4.40 18.95 1.59
N SER A 32 -3.63 17.85 1.69
CA SER A 32 -2.59 17.52 0.70
C SER A 32 -3.10 17.20 -0.71
N MET A 33 -4.41 16.95 -0.86
CA MET A 33 -5.09 16.66 -2.13
C MET A 33 -6.12 17.72 -2.51
N GLN A 34 -6.12 18.88 -1.82
CA GLN A 34 -7.05 19.98 -2.09
C GLN A 34 -6.96 20.43 -3.56
N ASN A 35 -8.05 20.95 -4.06
CA ASN A 35 -8.47 21.11 -5.45
C ASN A 35 -9.06 19.86 -6.08
N THR A 36 -8.65 18.66 -5.65
CA THR A 36 -9.26 17.39 -6.09
C THR A 36 -10.11 16.78 -4.98
N ILE A 37 -9.63 16.79 -3.74
CA ILE A 37 -10.29 16.20 -2.57
C ILE A 37 -10.10 17.16 -1.39
N ASP A 38 -11.17 17.59 -0.78
CA ASP A 38 -11.15 18.51 0.33
C ASP A 38 -11.11 17.83 1.71
N ILE A 39 -10.72 18.59 2.72
CA ILE A 39 -10.74 18.14 4.11
C ILE A 39 -12.20 17.83 4.51
N GLY A 40 -12.42 16.64 5.06
CA GLY A 40 -13.76 16.18 5.46
C GLY A 40 -14.52 15.39 4.38
N ASP A 41 -14.03 15.37 3.15
CA ASP A 41 -14.58 14.53 2.10
C ASP A 41 -14.56 13.05 2.49
N ARG A 42 -15.61 12.32 2.07
CA ARG A 42 -15.66 10.86 2.18
C ARG A 42 -15.42 10.24 0.82
N VAL A 43 -14.29 9.59 0.71
CA VAL A 43 -13.79 9.01 -0.53
C VAL A 43 -14.08 7.51 -0.56
N VAL A 44 -14.62 7.07 -1.68
CA VAL A 44 -14.85 5.65 -1.99
C VAL A 44 -13.54 5.06 -2.52
N VAL A 45 -13.04 4.06 -1.84
CA VAL A 45 -11.79 3.36 -2.20
C VAL A 45 -12.12 1.95 -2.65
N ASP A 46 -11.76 1.64 -3.89
CA ASP A 46 -11.81 0.32 -4.49
C ASP A 46 -10.60 -0.50 -4.04
N LYS A 47 -10.88 -1.56 -3.30
CA LYS A 47 -9.89 -2.53 -2.81
C LYS A 47 -9.86 -3.80 -3.66
N PHE A 48 -10.90 -4.01 -4.45
CA PHE A 48 -11.09 -5.24 -5.21
C PHE A 48 -10.23 -5.31 -6.46
N THR A 49 -10.17 -4.22 -7.21
CA THR A 49 -9.40 -4.15 -8.46
C THR A 49 -7.90 -4.44 -8.22
N PRO A 50 -7.24 -3.86 -7.20
CA PRO A 50 -5.87 -4.26 -6.83
C PRO A 50 -5.74 -5.72 -6.39
N TRP A 51 -6.75 -6.25 -5.68
CA TRP A 51 -6.74 -7.64 -5.24
C TRP A 51 -6.82 -8.64 -6.41
N LEU A 52 -7.48 -8.27 -7.50
CA LEU A 52 -7.50 -9.05 -8.76
C LEU A 52 -6.22 -8.92 -9.60
N GLY A 53 -5.18 -8.23 -9.07
CA GLY A 53 -3.89 -8.07 -9.74
C GLY A 53 -3.78 -6.84 -10.65
N SER A 54 -4.80 -5.98 -10.70
CA SER A 54 -4.69 -4.70 -11.39
C SER A 54 -3.83 -3.74 -10.57
N GLN A 55 -2.72 -3.30 -11.15
CA GLN A 55 -1.83 -2.35 -10.50
C GLN A 55 -2.31 -0.91 -10.69
N PRO A 56 -2.03 -0.01 -9.71
CA PRO A 56 -2.25 1.41 -9.88
C PRO A 56 -1.54 1.96 -11.13
N GLN A 57 -2.22 2.82 -11.84
CA GLN A 57 -1.71 3.48 -13.04
C GLN A 57 -1.31 4.93 -12.74
N ARG A 58 -0.55 5.55 -13.64
CA ARG A 58 -0.24 6.98 -13.56
C ARG A 58 -1.54 7.79 -13.57
N GLY A 59 -1.63 8.76 -12.67
CA GLY A 59 -2.82 9.59 -12.48
C GLY A 59 -3.84 9.05 -11.48
N ASP A 60 -3.80 7.76 -11.13
CA ASP A 60 -4.67 7.22 -10.09
C ASP A 60 -4.42 7.89 -8.75
N VAL A 61 -5.48 8.13 -7.99
CA VAL A 61 -5.37 8.52 -6.58
C VAL A 61 -5.41 7.25 -5.74
N VAL A 62 -4.39 7.03 -4.92
CA VAL A 62 -4.27 5.81 -4.12
C VAL A 62 -4.26 6.12 -2.63
N VAL A 63 -4.88 5.22 -1.87
CA VAL A 63 -4.73 5.15 -0.41
C VAL A 63 -3.70 4.07 -0.10
N PHE A 64 -2.73 4.39 0.74
CA PHE A 64 -1.66 3.47 1.09
C PHE A 64 -1.22 3.66 2.55
N LYS A 65 -0.71 2.59 3.14
CA LYS A 65 -0.11 2.61 4.48
C LYS A 65 1.23 3.33 4.45
N ASP A 66 1.54 4.06 5.51
CA ASP A 66 2.84 4.70 5.68
C ASP A 66 3.98 3.72 5.33
N PRO A 67 4.83 4.04 4.33
CA PRO A 67 5.94 3.19 3.95
C PRO A 67 7.09 3.18 4.97
N GLY A 68 7.01 4.02 5.98
CA GLY A 68 7.95 4.13 7.10
C GLY A 68 8.42 5.57 7.32
N GLY A 69 7.84 6.22 8.35
CA GLY A 69 8.29 7.53 8.81
C GLY A 69 7.77 8.74 8.03
N TRP A 70 6.76 8.58 7.17
CA TRP A 70 6.12 9.70 6.49
C TRP A 70 5.13 10.44 7.39
N LEU A 71 4.58 9.73 8.36
CA LEU A 71 3.73 10.30 9.38
C LEU A 71 4.53 10.39 10.69
N GLU A 72 4.54 11.57 11.29
CA GLU A 72 5.02 11.68 12.66
C GLU A 72 4.19 10.76 13.57
N ALA A 73 4.87 10.04 14.46
CA ALA A 73 4.21 9.23 15.46
C ALA A 73 3.40 10.16 16.39
N GLY A 74 2.18 10.49 15.98
CA GLY A 74 1.27 11.27 16.80
C GLY A 74 0.97 10.52 18.11
N PRO A 75 0.66 11.23 19.22
CA PRO A 75 0.31 10.59 20.46
C PRO A 75 -0.84 9.61 20.23
N GLN A 76 -0.62 8.35 20.54
CA GLN A 76 -1.67 7.34 20.55
C GLN A 76 -2.65 7.73 21.66
N ASN A 77 -3.80 8.28 21.29
CA ASN A 77 -4.87 8.55 22.26
C ASN A 77 -5.39 7.21 22.82
N ALA A 78 -4.76 6.79 23.90
CA ALA A 78 -5.09 5.58 24.65
C ALA A 78 -6.24 5.86 25.63
N SER A 79 -7.41 6.29 25.17
CA SER A 79 -8.51 6.63 26.08
C SER A 79 -9.83 5.89 25.85
N ASP A 80 -9.90 4.99 24.88
CA ASP A 80 -11.10 4.17 24.72
C ASP A 80 -10.98 2.89 25.55
N GLY A 81 -11.92 2.66 26.46
CA GLY A 81 -11.99 1.43 27.25
C GLY A 81 -12.17 0.19 26.36
N PRO A 82 -11.82 -1.02 26.85
CA PRO A 82 -11.77 -2.25 26.03
C PRO A 82 -13.12 -2.59 25.37
N VAL A 83 -14.23 -2.29 26.03
CA VAL A 83 -15.58 -2.55 25.50
C VAL A 83 -15.90 -1.59 24.34
N LEU A 84 -15.56 -0.30 24.48
CA LEU A 84 -15.81 0.71 23.44
C LEU A 84 -14.91 0.47 22.22
N ARG A 85 -13.67 -0.01 22.43
CA ARG A 85 -12.80 -0.48 21.33
C ARG A 85 -13.42 -1.65 20.59
N GLY A 86 -13.87 -2.70 21.28
CA GLY A 86 -14.48 -3.85 20.62
C GLY A 86 -15.73 -3.49 19.80
N VAL A 87 -16.55 -2.56 20.28
CA VAL A 87 -17.71 -2.06 19.55
C VAL A 87 -17.27 -1.22 18.33
N LYS A 88 -16.31 -0.29 18.50
CA LYS A 88 -15.75 0.49 17.39
C LYS A 88 -15.09 -0.39 16.35
N ASP A 89 -14.32 -1.39 16.78
CA ASP A 89 -13.66 -2.35 15.88
C ASP A 89 -14.68 -3.18 15.09
N ALA A 90 -15.77 -3.62 15.74
CA ALA A 90 -16.86 -4.33 15.08
C ALA A 90 -17.58 -3.44 14.05
N PHE A 91 -17.87 -2.19 14.40
CA PHE A 91 -18.52 -1.24 13.48
C PHE A 91 -17.57 -0.76 12.36
N SER A 92 -16.27 -0.65 12.64
CA SER A 92 -15.25 -0.37 11.61
C SER A 92 -15.07 -1.57 10.68
N PHE A 93 -15.09 -2.79 11.23
CA PHE A 93 -15.03 -4.03 10.45
C PHE A 93 -16.22 -4.15 9.49
N VAL A 94 -17.42 -3.75 9.91
CA VAL A 94 -18.63 -3.72 9.07
C VAL A 94 -18.62 -2.47 8.14
N GLY A 95 -17.63 -1.58 8.24
CA GLY A 95 -17.50 -0.38 7.40
C GLY A 95 -18.59 0.67 7.67
N LEU A 96 -19.23 0.63 8.84
CA LEU A 96 -20.23 1.62 9.28
C LEU A 96 -19.57 2.84 9.92
N LEU A 97 -18.36 2.68 10.48
CA LEU A 97 -17.54 3.78 10.93
C LEU A 97 -16.42 4.01 9.90
N PRO A 98 -16.07 5.28 9.61
CA PRO A 98 -14.87 5.60 8.86
C PRO A 98 -13.67 4.97 9.59
N SER A 99 -12.77 4.34 8.85
CA SER A 99 -11.54 3.86 9.47
C SER A 99 -10.68 5.08 9.82
N ASP A 100 -10.62 5.41 11.11
CA ASP A 100 -9.67 6.38 11.67
C ASP A 100 -8.24 5.81 11.66
N ASN A 101 -7.86 5.14 10.57
CA ASN A 101 -6.52 4.58 10.45
C ASN A 101 -5.54 5.74 10.20
N LYS A 102 -5.03 6.31 11.30
CA LYS A 102 -4.07 7.43 11.30
C LYS A 102 -2.76 7.11 10.56
N GLN A 103 -2.62 5.90 10.01
CA GLN A 103 -1.46 5.43 9.26
C GLN A 103 -1.67 5.39 7.75
N ASP A 104 -2.88 5.73 7.27
CA ASP A 104 -3.20 5.72 5.86
C ASP A 104 -2.99 7.11 5.25
N LEU A 105 -2.31 7.14 4.12
CA LEU A 105 -2.02 8.34 3.32
C LEU A 105 -2.78 8.26 2.00
N ILE A 106 -3.16 9.42 1.46
CA ILE A 106 -3.77 9.53 0.14
C ILE A 106 -2.95 10.47 -0.75
N LYS A 107 -2.56 10.00 -1.93
CA LYS A 107 -1.76 10.76 -2.90
C LYS A 107 -2.09 10.33 -4.33
N ARG A 108 -1.66 11.13 -5.31
CA ARG A 108 -1.74 10.80 -6.74
C ARG A 108 -0.48 10.10 -7.20
N VAL A 109 -0.63 9.05 -7.99
CA VAL A 109 0.47 8.34 -8.65
C VAL A 109 0.97 9.18 -9.83
N ILE A 110 2.23 9.59 -9.76
CA ILE A 110 2.90 10.33 -10.85
C ILE A 110 3.76 9.39 -11.68
N GLY A 111 4.43 8.43 -11.03
CA GLY A 111 5.26 7.43 -11.71
C GLY A 111 5.04 6.03 -11.14
N ILE A 112 5.16 5.05 -12.00
CA ILE A 112 5.08 3.61 -11.69
C ILE A 112 6.44 2.96 -11.91
N GLY A 113 6.60 1.70 -11.48
CA GLY A 113 7.87 0.97 -11.62
C GLY A 113 8.44 1.04 -13.04
N GLY A 114 9.71 1.42 -13.16
CA GLY A 114 10.43 1.64 -14.41
C GLY A 114 10.40 3.09 -14.92
N ASP A 115 9.52 3.96 -14.42
CA ASP A 115 9.48 5.36 -14.83
C ASP A 115 10.63 6.17 -14.27
N THR A 116 11.10 7.12 -15.03
CA THR A 116 11.96 8.21 -14.54
C THR A 116 11.11 9.46 -14.39
N VAL A 117 10.94 9.92 -13.14
CA VAL A 117 10.20 11.13 -12.79
C VAL A 117 11.18 12.20 -12.37
N ALA A 118 11.10 13.36 -12.99
CA ALA A 118 12.01 14.46 -12.71
C ALA A 118 11.29 15.82 -12.63
N CYS A 119 11.81 16.73 -11.85
CA CYS A 119 11.43 18.12 -11.83
C CYS A 119 12.68 19.01 -11.87
N CYS A 120 12.67 20.00 -12.72
CA CYS A 120 11.63 20.46 -13.62
C CYS A 120 12.24 20.68 -15.01
N ASP A 121 11.40 20.67 -16.05
CA ASP A 121 11.82 21.12 -17.37
C ASP A 121 12.07 22.65 -17.42
N GLY A 122 12.49 23.17 -18.55
CA GLY A 122 12.76 24.61 -18.73
C GLY A 122 11.53 25.52 -18.54
N ARG A 123 10.34 24.96 -18.39
CA ARG A 123 9.08 25.67 -18.11
C ARG A 123 8.56 25.40 -16.69
N GLY A 124 9.33 24.75 -15.83
CA GLY A 124 8.97 24.43 -14.47
C GLY A 124 8.00 23.25 -14.29
N ARG A 125 7.81 22.39 -15.31
CA ARG A 125 6.89 21.25 -15.25
C ARG A 125 7.59 19.98 -14.82
N VAL A 126 6.87 19.10 -14.13
CA VAL A 126 7.29 17.72 -13.89
C VAL A 126 7.37 16.98 -15.22
N THR A 127 8.35 16.11 -15.35
CA THR A 127 8.50 15.21 -16.49
C THR A 127 8.43 13.76 -16.05
N VAL A 128 7.82 12.92 -16.89
CA VAL A 128 7.82 11.45 -16.73
C VAL A 128 8.38 10.86 -18.03
N ASN A 129 9.45 10.09 -17.93
CA ASN A 129 10.18 9.53 -19.07
C ASN A 129 10.61 10.60 -20.10
N GLY A 130 10.99 11.79 -19.59
CA GLY A 130 11.37 12.93 -20.41
C GLY A 130 10.21 13.72 -21.04
N VAL A 131 8.95 13.25 -20.88
CA VAL A 131 7.76 13.95 -21.37
C VAL A 131 7.21 14.86 -20.29
N ALA A 132 7.04 16.14 -20.59
CA ALA A 132 6.48 17.11 -19.66
C ALA A 132 5.00 16.86 -19.41
N VAL A 133 4.60 16.89 -18.13
CA VAL A 133 3.22 16.67 -17.70
C VAL A 133 2.51 18.02 -17.53
N ASP A 134 1.32 18.13 -18.10
CA ASP A 134 0.42 19.24 -17.84
C ASP A 134 -0.49 18.87 -16.66
N GLU A 135 -0.26 19.53 -15.52
CA GLU A 135 -0.84 19.16 -14.23
C GLU A 135 -2.03 20.07 -13.87
N SER A 136 -3.10 20.01 -14.66
CA SER A 136 -4.32 20.81 -14.46
C SER A 136 -5.06 20.56 -13.13
N TYR A 137 -4.69 19.48 -12.43
CA TYR A 137 -5.25 19.10 -11.12
C TYR A 137 -4.55 19.79 -9.93
N LEU A 138 -3.48 20.54 -10.16
CA LEU A 138 -2.79 21.25 -9.08
C LEU A 138 -3.69 22.28 -8.41
N ALA A 139 -3.51 22.44 -7.10
CA ALA A 139 -4.17 23.52 -6.38
C ALA A 139 -3.74 24.89 -6.95
N PRO A 140 -4.66 25.87 -7.07
CA PRO A 140 -4.35 27.16 -7.62
C PRO A 140 -3.18 27.84 -6.92
N GLY A 141 -2.26 28.42 -7.69
CA GLY A 141 -1.07 29.10 -7.18
C GLY A 141 0.10 28.17 -6.83
N ASN A 142 -0.08 26.85 -6.87
CA ASN A 142 1.00 25.90 -6.60
C ASN A 142 1.91 25.74 -7.81
N VAL A 143 3.20 25.61 -7.53
CA VAL A 143 4.18 25.16 -8.53
C VAL A 143 4.31 23.63 -8.52
N PRO A 144 4.70 23.01 -9.64
CA PRO A 144 4.84 21.54 -9.72
C PRO A 144 5.77 20.93 -8.67
N SER A 145 6.86 21.63 -8.31
CA SER A 145 7.67 21.29 -7.14
C SER A 145 8.52 22.48 -6.68
N GLN A 146 8.68 22.62 -5.37
CA GLN A 146 9.56 23.62 -4.73
C GLN A 146 11.03 23.15 -4.67
N ARG A 147 11.28 21.87 -4.98
CA ARG A 147 12.63 21.27 -4.96
C ARG A 147 12.85 20.42 -6.20
N PRO A 148 14.08 20.44 -6.74
CA PRO A 148 14.42 19.57 -7.85
C PRO A 148 14.49 18.11 -7.38
N PHE A 149 14.16 17.19 -8.28
CA PHE A 149 14.35 15.76 -8.07
C PHE A 149 14.50 15.06 -9.44
N ASN A 150 15.15 13.90 -9.41
CA ASN A 150 15.24 12.99 -10.55
C ASN A 150 15.35 11.57 -10.00
N VAL A 151 14.30 10.79 -10.19
CA VAL A 151 14.17 9.46 -9.57
C VAL A 151 13.69 8.45 -10.60
N THR A 152 14.40 7.35 -10.74
CA THR A 152 13.89 6.16 -11.43
C THR A 152 13.13 5.30 -10.42
N VAL A 153 11.85 5.11 -10.66
CA VAL A 153 10.98 4.36 -9.76
C VAL A 153 11.31 2.86 -9.84
N PRO A 154 11.71 2.22 -8.73
CA PRO A 154 12.00 0.78 -8.76
C PRO A 154 10.77 -0.06 -9.11
N SER A 155 10.97 -1.23 -9.71
CA SER A 155 9.88 -2.19 -9.98
C SER A 155 9.12 -2.52 -8.69
N GLY A 156 7.79 -2.61 -8.78
CA GLY A 156 6.92 -2.89 -7.63
C GLY A 156 6.74 -1.69 -6.68
N ARG A 157 7.12 -0.48 -7.09
CA ARG A 157 6.98 0.74 -6.29
C ARG A 157 6.29 1.85 -7.10
N LEU A 158 5.85 2.89 -6.40
CA LEU A 158 5.17 4.06 -6.94
C LEU A 158 5.91 5.33 -6.49
N TRP A 159 5.89 6.34 -7.34
CA TRP A 159 6.21 7.72 -7.00
C TRP A 159 4.90 8.50 -6.89
N VAL A 160 4.62 9.06 -5.73
CA VAL A 160 3.34 9.70 -5.44
C VAL A 160 3.52 11.14 -4.99
N MET A 161 2.60 12.02 -5.42
CA MET A 161 2.60 13.42 -5.03
C MET A 161 1.19 13.88 -4.67
N GLY A 162 1.08 14.89 -3.79
CA GLY A 162 -0.20 15.52 -3.51
C GLY A 162 -0.56 16.53 -4.58
N ASP A 163 -1.85 16.77 -4.79
CA ASP A 163 -2.34 17.78 -5.74
C ASP A 163 -2.16 19.20 -5.17
N HIS A 164 -2.21 19.34 -3.85
CA HIS A 164 -1.80 20.57 -3.17
C HIS A 164 -0.32 20.51 -2.78
N ARG A 165 0.53 20.81 -3.75
CA ARG A 165 1.99 20.65 -3.69
C ARG A 165 2.65 21.33 -2.50
N ASP A 166 2.14 22.49 -2.09
CA ASP A 166 2.76 23.34 -1.07
C ASP A 166 2.60 22.75 0.35
N VAL A 167 1.54 21.97 0.59
CA VAL A 167 1.25 21.38 1.91
C VAL A 167 1.33 19.85 1.92
N SER A 168 1.87 19.24 0.86
CA SER A 168 1.97 17.80 0.74
C SER A 168 3.36 17.29 1.12
N ALA A 169 3.48 16.64 2.28
CA ALA A 169 4.60 15.76 2.57
C ALA A 169 4.42 14.45 1.78
N ASP A 170 5.12 14.32 0.66
CA ASP A 170 5.00 13.21 -0.28
C ASP A 170 6.38 12.71 -0.72
N SER A 171 6.45 11.90 -1.76
CA SER A 171 7.69 11.30 -2.28
C SER A 171 8.87 12.26 -2.35
N ARG A 172 8.62 13.53 -2.67
CA ARG A 172 9.67 14.57 -2.82
C ARG A 172 10.39 14.88 -1.50
N TYR A 173 9.71 14.71 -0.38
CA TYR A 173 10.23 15.06 0.96
C TYR A 173 10.89 13.87 1.65
N HIS A 174 10.65 12.66 1.15
CA HIS A 174 11.10 11.39 1.73
C HIS A 174 12.21 10.70 0.93
N MET A 175 12.89 11.43 0.04
CA MET A 175 13.97 10.87 -0.78
C MET A 175 15.19 10.41 0.04
N SER A 176 15.40 10.96 1.23
CA SER A 176 16.46 10.52 2.16
C SER A 176 16.07 9.32 3.02
N ASP A 177 14.78 8.99 3.06
CA ASP A 177 14.26 7.93 3.91
C ASP A 177 14.46 6.54 3.28
N PRO A 178 14.33 5.46 4.04
CA PRO A 178 14.34 4.10 3.50
C PRO A 178 13.30 3.94 2.40
N GLY A 179 13.74 3.54 1.19
CA GLY A 179 12.87 3.45 0.01
C GLY A 179 12.90 4.68 -0.90
N HIS A 180 13.72 5.71 -0.54
CA HIS A 180 13.99 6.89 -1.37
C HIS A 180 12.72 7.59 -1.90
N GLY A 181 11.75 7.80 -0.99
CA GLY A 181 10.48 8.45 -1.30
C GLY A 181 9.51 7.60 -2.11
N THR A 182 9.83 6.37 -2.46
CA THR A 182 8.92 5.51 -3.23
C THR A 182 8.05 4.63 -2.33
N VAL A 183 6.81 4.39 -2.73
CA VAL A 183 5.82 3.59 -2.00
C VAL A 183 5.77 2.17 -2.58
N PRO A 184 5.96 1.10 -1.77
CA PRO A 184 5.77 -0.27 -2.24
C PRO A 184 4.31 -0.52 -2.65
N LEU A 185 4.08 -1.26 -3.74
CA LEU A 185 2.74 -1.70 -4.12
C LEU A 185 2.03 -2.50 -3.02
N ALA A 186 2.79 -3.23 -2.20
CA ALA A 186 2.25 -3.98 -1.06
C ALA A 186 1.62 -3.08 0.02
N ASN A 187 2.00 -1.78 0.08
CA ASN A 187 1.42 -0.83 1.01
C ASN A 187 0.12 -0.22 0.47
N VAL A 188 -0.20 -0.39 -0.81
CA VAL A 188 -1.41 0.18 -1.39
C VAL A 188 -2.64 -0.55 -0.84
N VAL A 189 -3.52 0.21 -0.20
CA VAL A 189 -4.80 -0.27 0.33
C VAL A 189 -5.84 -0.37 -0.78
N GLY A 190 -5.87 0.63 -1.67
CA GLY A 190 -6.81 0.67 -2.78
C GLY A 190 -6.74 1.96 -3.58
N ARG A 191 -7.56 2.03 -4.63
CA ARG A 191 -7.69 3.20 -5.51
C ARG A 191 -8.94 4.01 -5.13
N ALA A 192 -8.76 5.31 -4.91
CA ALA A 192 -9.86 6.24 -4.73
C ALA A 192 -10.59 6.46 -6.06
N VAL A 193 -11.88 6.15 -6.11
CA VAL A 193 -12.66 6.15 -7.37
C VAL A 193 -13.72 7.25 -7.42
N ALA A 194 -14.16 7.73 -6.27
CA ALA A 194 -15.15 8.80 -6.20
C ALA A 194 -15.14 9.48 -4.83
N ILE A 195 -15.59 10.73 -4.77
CA ILE A 195 -16.03 11.40 -3.57
C ILE A 195 -17.54 11.14 -3.43
N ALA A 196 -17.97 10.58 -2.28
CA ALA A 196 -19.36 10.23 -2.01
C ALA A 196 -20.06 11.25 -1.10
N TRP A 197 -19.33 12.07 -0.38
CA TRP A 197 -19.85 13.06 0.55
C TRP A 197 -18.83 14.19 0.74
N PRO A 198 -19.28 15.46 0.86
CA PRO A 198 -20.65 15.96 0.87
C PRO A 198 -21.31 15.89 -0.51
N LEU A 199 -22.64 15.93 -0.55
CA LEU A 199 -23.40 15.84 -1.81
C LEU A 199 -23.08 16.96 -2.81
N SER A 200 -22.63 18.12 -2.31
CA SER A 200 -22.16 19.25 -3.13
C SER A 200 -20.83 19.00 -3.82
N HIS A 201 -20.07 17.97 -3.41
CA HIS A 201 -18.75 17.65 -3.94
C HIS A 201 -18.68 16.23 -4.51
N ILE A 202 -19.83 15.60 -4.82
CA ILE A 202 -19.85 14.29 -5.45
C ILE A 202 -19.18 14.37 -6.82
N GLN A 203 -18.09 13.60 -7.00
CA GLN A 203 -17.40 13.49 -8.28
C GLN A 203 -16.65 12.16 -8.41
N ARG A 204 -16.40 11.75 -9.66
CA ARG A 204 -15.52 10.62 -9.94
C ARG A 204 -14.05 11.08 -9.94
N LEU A 205 -13.19 10.27 -9.35
CA LEU A 205 -11.76 10.49 -9.33
C LEU A 205 -11.12 9.64 -10.45
N GLY A 206 -10.93 10.25 -11.61
CA GLY A 206 -10.28 9.62 -12.76
C GLY A 206 -8.82 10.04 -12.88
N ALA A 207 -8.03 9.25 -13.60
CA ALA A 207 -6.67 9.63 -13.99
C ALA A 207 -6.73 10.77 -15.03
N PRO A 208 -6.01 11.89 -14.83
CA PRO A 208 -5.89 12.94 -15.83
C PRO A 208 -5.26 12.40 -17.12
N THR A 209 -5.78 12.85 -18.27
CA THR A 209 -5.30 12.41 -19.59
C THR A 209 -3.80 12.69 -19.76
N SER A 210 -3.32 13.79 -19.20
CA SER A 210 -1.90 14.18 -19.24
C SER A 210 -0.96 13.15 -18.59
N LEU A 211 -1.45 12.33 -17.66
CA LEU A 211 -0.68 11.25 -17.02
C LEU A 211 -0.98 9.89 -17.65
N SER A 212 -2.25 9.62 -17.97
CA SER A 212 -2.67 8.30 -18.49
C SER A 212 -2.21 8.04 -19.92
N SER A 213 -1.95 9.08 -20.73
CA SER A 213 -1.50 8.97 -22.11
C SER A 213 0.03 8.92 -22.28
N LEU A 214 0.80 9.01 -21.19
CA LEU A 214 2.25 8.99 -21.26
C LEU A 214 2.80 7.65 -21.75
N PRO A 215 3.85 7.65 -22.58
CA PRO A 215 4.47 6.44 -23.08
C PRO A 215 5.03 5.60 -21.92
N ALA A 216 5.06 4.28 -22.10
CA ALA A 216 5.76 3.39 -21.17
C ALA A 216 7.25 3.77 -21.08
N ALA A 217 7.90 3.41 -19.94
CA ALA A 217 9.33 3.62 -19.80
C ALA A 217 10.10 2.94 -20.93
N ALA A 218 11.03 3.66 -21.54
CA ALA A 218 11.91 3.08 -22.56
C ALA A 218 12.77 1.98 -21.88
N GLY A 219 12.50 0.72 -22.21
CA GLY A 219 13.24 -0.45 -21.65
C GLY A 219 12.36 -1.55 -21.07
N LEU A 220 11.09 -1.28 -20.78
CA LEU A 220 10.11 -2.34 -20.56
C LEU A 220 9.42 -2.63 -21.88
N GLY A 221 10.15 -3.26 -22.81
CA GLY A 221 9.56 -3.78 -24.04
C GLY A 221 8.38 -4.69 -23.70
N ASP A 222 7.38 -4.75 -24.58
CA ASP A 222 6.09 -5.47 -24.52
C ASP A 222 6.15 -6.98 -24.14
N GLY A 223 7.16 -7.41 -23.43
CA GLY A 223 7.42 -8.82 -23.09
C GLY A 223 7.26 -9.18 -21.59
N GLN A 224 7.01 -8.24 -20.71
CA GLN A 224 6.71 -8.56 -19.30
C GLN A 224 5.31 -8.13 -18.88
N GLN A 225 4.31 -8.47 -19.68
CA GLN A 225 3.07 -8.97 -19.07
C GLN A 225 3.54 -10.09 -18.13
N PHE A 226 3.30 -9.93 -16.84
CA PHE A 226 3.50 -11.00 -15.86
C PHE A 226 2.65 -12.20 -16.32
N ALA A 227 3.17 -12.99 -17.25
CA ALA A 227 2.79 -14.36 -17.40
C ALA A 227 2.95 -15.00 -16.02
N GLY A 228 1.84 -15.50 -15.54
CA GLY A 228 1.62 -15.91 -14.18
C GLY A 228 2.81 -16.66 -13.58
N ARG A 229 2.92 -16.51 -12.28
CA ARG A 229 3.77 -17.28 -11.39
C ARG A 229 4.23 -18.56 -12.06
N ASN A 230 5.51 -18.64 -12.44
CA ASN A 230 6.13 -19.93 -12.62
C ASN A 230 5.86 -20.71 -11.34
N PRO A 231 5.18 -21.84 -11.38
CA PRO A 231 5.13 -22.70 -10.22
C PRO A 231 6.57 -22.96 -9.83
N LEU A 232 6.90 -22.73 -8.56
CA LEU A 232 8.18 -23.06 -7.98
C LEU A 232 8.57 -24.45 -8.54
N PRO A 233 9.79 -24.65 -9.06
CA PRO A 233 10.20 -25.97 -9.51
C PRO A 233 9.91 -26.93 -8.37
N ALA A 234 9.12 -27.96 -8.66
CA ALA A 234 8.80 -29.00 -7.70
C ALA A 234 10.14 -29.48 -7.14
N GLN A 235 10.36 -29.26 -5.86
CA GLN A 235 11.50 -29.85 -5.17
C GLN A 235 11.33 -31.35 -5.32
N GLN A 236 12.16 -31.96 -6.16
CA GLN A 236 12.26 -33.40 -6.24
C GLN A 236 12.56 -33.91 -4.83
N PRO A 237 11.80 -34.87 -4.30
CA PRO A 237 12.13 -35.49 -3.03
C PRO A 237 13.56 -36.01 -3.12
N ARG A 238 14.46 -35.44 -2.37
CA ARG A 238 15.80 -36.02 -2.17
C ARG A 238 15.57 -37.40 -1.60
N THR A 239 15.88 -38.43 -2.37
CA THR A 239 15.98 -39.76 -1.89
C THR A 239 16.96 -39.77 -0.73
N VAL A 240 16.43 -39.93 0.45
CA VAL A 240 17.22 -40.18 1.67
C VAL A 240 17.79 -41.58 1.46
N GLY A 241 19.06 -41.64 1.10
CA GLY A 241 19.78 -42.89 1.07
C GLY A 241 19.75 -43.50 2.47
N VAL A 242 19.22 -44.72 2.53
CA VAL A 242 19.26 -45.55 3.72
C VAL A 242 20.71 -45.82 4.06
N LEU A 243 21.26 -45.03 5.00
CA LEU A 243 22.58 -45.30 5.57
C LEU A 243 22.46 -46.51 6.46
N GLY A 244 23.20 -47.55 6.05
CA GLY A 244 23.31 -48.81 6.74
C GLY A 244 23.66 -48.64 8.23
N ILE A 245 22.98 -49.42 9.05
CA ILE A 245 23.22 -49.53 10.49
C ILE A 245 24.60 -50.17 10.68
N VAL A 246 25.57 -49.36 11.09
CA VAL A 246 26.86 -49.83 11.58
C VAL A 246 26.73 -50.14 13.08
N PRO A 247 26.97 -51.38 13.57
CA PRO A 247 26.86 -51.69 14.98
C PRO A 247 28.03 -51.06 15.74
N ILE A 248 27.72 -50.26 16.73
CA ILE A 248 28.71 -49.63 17.67
C ILE A 248 29.15 -50.72 18.67
N PRO A 249 30.44 -51.01 18.83
CA PRO A 249 30.90 -51.95 19.84
C PRO A 249 30.82 -51.34 21.24
N VAL A 250 30.11 -52.02 22.13
CA VAL A 250 29.97 -51.69 23.55
C VAL A 250 31.29 -51.90 24.24
N ARG A 251 32.04 -50.84 24.48
CA ARG A 251 33.21 -50.88 25.38
C ARG A 251 32.73 -50.84 26.85
N ARG A 252 32.90 -51.95 27.51
CA ARG A 252 32.74 -52.08 28.96
C ARG A 252 33.72 -51.15 29.67
N TRP A 253 33.21 -50.16 30.35
CA TRP A 253 34.01 -49.39 31.35
C TRP A 253 34.05 -50.20 32.64
N ARG A 254 35.24 -50.64 32.99
CA ARG A 254 35.57 -51.18 34.30
C ARG A 254 35.73 -49.99 35.26
N ALA A 255 34.96 -50.02 36.34
CA ALA A 255 35.16 -49.18 37.51
C ALA A 255 36.52 -49.51 38.17
N SER A 256 37.34 -48.48 38.41
CA SER A 256 38.44 -48.57 39.37
C SER A 256 38.24 -47.50 40.43
N LEU A 257 37.73 -47.97 41.56
CA LEU A 257 37.82 -47.33 42.86
C LEU A 257 39.27 -47.29 43.31
N ARG A 258 39.86 -46.13 43.59
CA ARG A 258 40.91 -45.94 44.62
C ARG A 258 40.82 -44.51 45.13
N ARG A 259 40.36 -44.40 46.34
CA ARG A 259 40.80 -43.81 47.59
C ARG A 259 42.05 -42.93 47.51
N GLY A 260 41.95 -41.79 48.20
CA GLY A 260 43.07 -40.97 48.58
C GLY A 260 42.65 -39.59 49.10
N LEU A 261 42.26 -39.47 50.39
CA LEU A 261 42.52 -38.30 51.20
C LEU A 261 43.99 -38.40 51.67
N PRO A 262 44.71 -37.31 51.91
CA PRO A 262 44.54 -36.57 53.15
C PRO A 262 44.88 -35.06 53.13
N THR A 263 44.32 -34.33 54.07
CA THR A 263 44.86 -33.33 54.99
C THR A 263 45.93 -32.33 54.52
N GLY A 264 45.62 -31.09 54.80
CA GLY A 264 46.48 -29.91 54.80
C GLY A 264 45.63 -28.65 54.82
#